data_d032b2eeb72b162039abebd866ac3bcc
#
_entry.id   d032b2eeb72b162039abebd866ac3bcc
#
_cell.length_a   1.000
_cell.length_b   1.000
_cell.length_c   1.000
_cell.angle_alpha   90.00
_cell.angle_beta   90.00
_cell.angle_gamma   90.00
#
_symmetry.space_group_name_H-M   'P 1'
#
loop_
_entity.id
_entity.type
_entity.pdbx_description
1 polymer ?
#
loop_
_entity_poly.entity_id
_entity_poly.type
_entity_poly.pdbx_seq_one_letter_code
_entity_poly.pdbx_strand_id
1 'polypeptide(L)'
;MVCTEYPPIPGGIGRYTSHLTNALLKLGLDVYVVCDEKGDGQYSGLYPYNPHNSDVLLKIVNDLKPDIVHVQFEAGLYGLIWDTKNPRKVGTYIDQFYVKCKIPIVTTFHSGPITLSQWITPSSLVKKSGKMGKLGIPLRALLRYWKYFLNYQAFNNITKEKLRMSRAGIVFSHYMSKLLDHGSSSSRCHVIYHGSEPAIYPPLNKKEAREKFSLPQEDGHRIALAHGFRTAGKGWDILKKMNIPKGWTLVVNSSKDYYNKENLELSWQGETNILDLRRGYLREDELSTLFYASDAVILPYKVTAGSGVMFDALAHGLPFVATDLRFFREFAAQGLGITAKRNPHEFSKGLEDLRSNYVKYKEAVNMFKEKLKWDSVAKQHSTLYHAAARRE
;
A
#
# COMPACT_ATOMS: atom_id res chain seq x y z
N MET A 1 0.38 17.45 9.31
CA MET A 1 0.23 16.21 8.52
C MET A 1 -0.17 16.58 7.11
N VAL A 2 0.54 16.09 6.10
CA VAL A 2 0.27 16.40 4.68
C VAL A 2 -0.13 15.13 3.96
N CYS A 3 -1.35 15.07 3.43
CA CYS A 3 -1.90 13.94 2.70
C CYS A 3 -3.00 14.42 1.75
N THR A 4 -2.80 14.31 0.44
CA THR A 4 -3.80 14.76 -0.55
C THR A 4 -5.11 14.00 -0.36
N GLU A 5 -5.03 12.68 -0.24
CA GLU A 5 -6.16 11.80 0.04
C GLU A 5 -6.44 11.80 1.56
N TYR A 6 -7.60 12.26 1.98
CA TYR A 6 -8.03 12.26 3.39
C TYR A 6 -9.55 12.04 3.46
N PRO A 7 -10.09 11.33 4.47
CA PRO A 7 -11.54 11.14 4.56
C PRO A 7 -12.34 12.44 4.42
N PRO A 8 -13.53 12.39 3.80
CA PRO A 8 -14.27 11.21 3.29
C PRO A 8 -13.80 10.69 1.92
N ILE A 9 -12.70 11.21 1.36
CA ILE A 9 -12.15 10.69 0.10
C ILE A 9 -11.74 9.22 0.30
N PRO A 10 -12.26 8.29 -0.53
CA PRO A 10 -11.92 6.88 -0.43
C PRO A 10 -10.45 6.63 -0.78
N GLY A 11 -9.65 6.19 0.19
CA GLY A 11 -8.25 5.92 -0.05
C GLY A 11 -7.54 5.24 1.12
N GLY A 12 -6.56 4.41 0.81
CA GLY A 12 -5.84 3.64 1.83
C GLY A 12 -4.87 4.50 2.64
N ILE A 13 -4.24 5.48 2.00
CA ILE A 13 -3.28 6.37 2.64
C ILE A 13 -4.01 7.41 3.49
N GLY A 14 -5.15 7.93 3.00
CA GLY A 14 -5.99 8.84 3.76
C GLY A 14 -6.55 8.19 5.01
N ARG A 15 -7.02 6.94 4.90
CA ARG A 15 -7.48 6.13 6.02
C ARG A 15 -6.35 5.95 7.06
N TYR A 16 -5.16 5.53 6.64
CA TYR A 16 -3.97 5.44 7.50
C TYR A 16 -3.67 6.77 8.19
N THR A 17 -3.67 7.87 7.43
CA THR A 17 -3.38 9.21 7.94
C THR A 17 -4.39 9.64 9.00
N SER A 18 -5.67 9.37 8.79
CA SER A 18 -6.74 9.69 9.74
C SER A 18 -6.58 8.93 11.06
N HIS A 19 -6.33 7.62 10.99
CA HIS A 19 -6.10 6.82 12.20
C HIS A 19 -4.84 7.25 12.96
N LEU A 20 -3.73 7.52 12.25
CA LEU A 20 -2.50 8.02 12.86
C LEU A 20 -2.73 9.40 13.51
N THR A 21 -3.42 10.31 12.83
CA THR A 21 -3.77 11.63 13.36
C THR A 21 -4.56 11.50 14.67
N ASN A 22 -5.60 10.68 14.68
CA ASN A 22 -6.41 10.45 15.87
C ASN A 22 -5.60 9.84 17.02
N ALA A 23 -4.68 8.93 16.74
CA ALA A 23 -3.83 8.33 17.76
C ALA A 23 -2.79 9.32 18.31
N LEU A 24 -2.25 10.21 17.48
CA LEU A 24 -1.33 11.27 17.92
C LEU A 24 -2.04 12.34 18.76
N LEU A 25 -3.27 12.73 18.38
CA LEU A 25 -4.10 13.64 19.19
C LEU A 25 -4.38 13.06 20.60
N LYS A 26 -4.66 11.75 20.69
CA LYS A 26 -4.83 11.06 21.98
C LYS A 26 -3.55 11.07 22.86
N LEU A 27 -2.37 11.17 22.23
CA LEU A 27 -1.10 11.34 22.95
C LEU A 27 -0.82 12.80 23.36
N GLY A 28 -1.73 13.73 23.07
CA GLY A 28 -1.59 15.15 23.40
C GLY A 28 -0.77 15.97 22.42
N LEU A 29 -0.53 15.48 21.20
CA LEU A 29 0.09 16.30 20.16
C LEU A 29 -0.98 17.11 19.43
N ASP A 30 -0.67 18.37 19.10
CA ASP A 30 -1.49 19.18 18.19
C ASP A 30 -1.22 18.75 16.75
N VAL A 31 -2.21 18.24 16.04
CA VAL A 31 -2.08 17.75 14.68
C VAL A 31 -3.05 18.45 13.75
N TYR A 32 -2.50 19.12 12.74
CA TYR A 32 -3.27 19.77 11.68
C TYR A 32 -3.06 19.00 10.36
N VAL A 33 -4.13 18.77 9.62
CA VAL A 33 -4.11 18.03 8.36
C VAL A 33 -4.29 18.99 7.20
N VAL A 34 -3.42 18.88 6.19
CA VAL A 34 -3.53 19.58 4.90
C VAL A 34 -3.88 18.54 3.83
N CYS A 35 -4.99 18.72 3.12
CA CYS A 35 -5.51 17.72 2.17
C CYS A 35 -6.16 18.36 0.93
N ASP A 36 -6.83 17.53 0.12
CA ASP A 36 -7.72 17.97 -0.97
C ASP A 36 -8.94 18.70 -0.39
N GLU A 37 -9.54 19.59 -1.19
CA GLU A 37 -10.74 20.38 -0.79
C GLU A 37 -11.94 19.52 -0.40
N LYS A 38 -12.00 18.27 -0.86
CA LYS A 38 -13.05 17.30 -0.53
C LYS A 38 -12.75 16.46 0.72
N GLY A 39 -11.60 16.66 1.34
CA GLY A 39 -11.24 16.01 2.59
C GLY A 39 -11.53 16.89 3.81
N ASP A 40 -11.78 16.27 4.96
CA ASP A 40 -12.14 16.96 6.21
C ASP A 40 -10.90 17.41 7.02
N GLY A 41 -9.80 17.77 6.35
CA GLY A 41 -8.63 18.36 7.01
C GLY A 41 -8.86 19.82 7.39
N GLN A 42 -8.09 20.33 8.37
CA GLN A 42 -8.18 21.72 8.82
C GLN A 42 -7.72 22.70 7.73
N TYR A 43 -6.90 22.25 6.80
CA TYR A 43 -6.41 23.04 5.67
C TYR A 43 -6.62 22.25 4.38
N SER A 44 -6.94 22.95 3.29
CA SER A 44 -7.18 22.35 1.97
C SER A 44 -6.40 23.01 0.86
N GLY A 45 -6.57 22.54 -0.37
CA GLY A 45 -5.97 23.08 -1.58
C GLY A 45 -4.93 22.18 -2.24
N LEU A 46 -4.72 20.97 -1.71
CA LEU A 46 -3.90 19.96 -2.37
C LEU A 46 -4.72 19.19 -3.41
N TYR A 47 -4.08 18.87 -4.54
CA TYR A 47 -4.64 17.99 -5.55
C TYR A 47 -3.49 17.33 -6.33
N PRO A 48 -3.58 16.05 -6.76
CA PRO A 48 -2.47 15.33 -7.38
C PRO A 48 -1.78 16.05 -8.52
N TYR A 49 -2.52 16.77 -9.35
CA TYR A 49 -2.00 17.49 -10.53
C TYR A 49 -1.98 19.01 -10.38
N ASN A 50 -2.12 19.53 -9.16
CA ASN A 50 -2.05 20.96 -8.92
C ASN A 50 -0.58 21.45 -8.92
N PRO A 51 -0.16 22.28 -9.88
CA PRO A 51 1.20 22.80 -9.95
C PRO A 51 1.56 23.71 -8.77
N HIS A 52 0.56 24.21 -8.04
CA HIS A 52 0.73 25.12 -6.89
C HIS A 52 0.77 24.37 -5.54
N ASN A 53 0.77 23.04 -5.51
CA ASN A 53 0.85 22.28 -4.26
C ASN A 53 1.99 22.73 -3.34
N SER A 54 3.18 23.01 -3.90
CA SER A 54 4.32 23.49 -3.13
C SER A 54 4.08 24.86 -2.50
N ASP A 55 3.45 25.77 -3.22
CA ASP A 55 3.17 27.13 -2.75
C ASP A 55 2.09 27.14 -1.67
N VAL A 56 1.03 26.33 -1.86
CA VAL A 56 -0.01 26.09 -0.85
C VAL A 56 0.59 25.59 0.45
N LEU A 57 1.42 24.56 0.38
CA LEU A 57 2.07 23.98 1.55
C LEU A 57 3.02 24.99 2.25
N LEU A 58 3.82 25.70 1.48
CA LEU A 58 4.74 26.72 2.04
C LEU A 58 3.98 27.83 2.76
N LYS A 59 2.88 28.31 2.20
CA LYS A 59 2.03 29.32 2.84
C LYS A 59 1.51 28.81 4.17
N ILE A 60 0.84 27.65 4.18
CA ILE A 60 0.24 27.06 5.40
C ILE A 60 1.31 26.83 6.47
N VAL A 61 2.47 26.27 6.11
CA VAL A 61 3.54 25.97 7.07
C VAL A 61 4.17 27.26 7.62
N ASN A 62 4.31 28.32 6.83
CA ASN A 62 4.82 29.61 7.30
C ASN A 62 3.84 30.31 8.25
N ASP A 63 2.53 30.18 8.01
CA ASP A 63 1.49 30.78 8.85
C ASP A 63 1.35 29.99 10.17
N LEU A 64 1.34 28.64 10.10
CA LEU A 64 1.14 27.76 11.25
C LEU A 64 2.39 27.58 12.11
N LYS A 65 3.59 27.63 11.52
CA LYS A 65 4.90 27.42 12.17
C LYS A 65 4.97 26.15 13.03
N PRO A 66 4.64 24.97 12.48
CA PRO A 66 4.65 23.74 13.25
C PRO A 66 6.10 23.33 13.61
N ASP A 67 6.28 22.52 14.66
CA ASP A 67 7.58 21.95 15.00
C ASP A 67 8.07 20.95 13.95
N ILE A 68 7.13 20.21 13.32
CA ILE A 68 7.40 19.17 12.33
C ILE A 68 6.35 19.23 11.21
N VAL A 69 6.78 19.01 9.98
CA VAL A 69 5.89 18.68 8.86
C VAL A 69 6.03 17.20 8.56
N HIS A 70 4.92 16.44 8.65
CA HIS A 70 4.92 15.03 8.28
C HIS A 70 4.18 14.81 6.97
N VAL A 71 4.90 14.33 5.94
CA VAL A 71 4.36 14.08 4.61
C VAL A 71 4.07 12.59 4.43
N GLN A 72 2.83 12.25 4.06
CA GLN A 72 2.43 10.91 3.64
C GLN A 72 2.72 10.78 2.14
N PHE A 73 3.86 10.18 1.81
CA PHE A 73 4.37 10.21 0.44
C PHE A 73 4.01 8.95 -0.35
N GLU A 74 3.24 9.17 -1.39
CA GLU A 74 3.07 8.30 -2.55
C GLU A 74 3.09 9.21 -3.78
N ALA A 75 3.93 8.92 -4.76
CA ALA A 75 4.19 9.87 -5.85
C ALA A 75 2.93 10.22 -6.66
N GLY A 76 2.00 9.28 -6.81
CA GLY A 76 0.71 9.49 -7.48
C GLY A 76 -0.18 10.51 -6.78
N LEU A 77 -0.14 10.60 -5.45
CA LEU A 77 -0.93 11.57 -4.69
C LEU A 77 -0.50 13.03 -4.89
N TYR A 78 0.71 13.24 -5.39
CA TYR A 78 1.23 14.59 -5.65
C TYR A 78 1.48 14.86 -7.13
N GLY A 79 1.04 13.94 -8.00
CA GLY A 79 1.17 14.03 -9.46
C GLY A 79 2.60 13.82 -9.95
N LEU A 80 2.77 12.80 -10.78
CA LEU A 80 4.05 12.49 -11.43
C LEU A 80 4.27 13.43 -12.64
N ILE A 81 5.38 14.14 -12.63
CA ILE A 81 5.82 15.02 -13.72
C ILE A 81 6.93 14.29 -14.48
N TRP A 82 6.62 13.81 -15.68
CA TRP A 82 7.59 13.21 -16.58
C TRP A 82 8.15 14.26 -17.52
N ASP A 83 9.46 14.46 -17.48
CA ASP A 83 10.12 15.27 -18.49
C ASP A 83 10.18 14.50 -19.83
N THR A 84 9.40 14.97 -20.81
CA THR A 84 9.31 14.31 -22.12
C THR A 84 10.63 14.40 -22.91
N LYS A 85 11.45 15.39 -22.64
CA LYS A 85 12.76 15.64 -23.29
C LYS A 85 13.89 14.89 -22.57
N ASN A 86 13.75 14.67 -21.24
CA ASN A 86 14.75 13.98 -20.46
C ASN A 86 14.15 12.83 -19.65
N PRO A 87 14.20 11.58 -20.15
CA PRO A 87 13.62 10.42 -19.47
C PRO A 87 14.28 10.09 -18.11
N ARG A 88 15.35 10.77 -17.75
CA ARG A 88 16.03 10.64 -16.45
C ARG A 88 15.46 11.59 -15.39
N LYS A 89 14.55 12.50 -15.79
CA LYS A 89 13.92 13.46 -14.86
C LYS A 89 12.46 13.12 -14.65
N VAL A 90 12.15 12.80 -13.40
CA VAL A 90 10.79 12.63 -12.91
C VAL A 90 10.68 13.39 -11.61
N GLY A 91 9.62 14.13 -11.43
CA GLY A 91 9.37 14.92 -10.23
C GLY A 91 7.91 14.80 -9.77
N THR A 92 7.59 15.55 -8.73
CA THR A 92 6.23 15.74 -8.23
C THR A 92 5.94 17.20 -7.95
N TYR A 93 4.68 17.60 -7.89
CA TYR A 93 4.29 18.99 -7.61
C TYR A 93 4.55 19.45 -6.18
N ILE A 94 5.16 18.63 -5.32
CA ILE A 94 5.64 19.03 -3.99
C ILE A 94 7.17 19.07 -3.87
N ASP A 95 7.91 18.92 -4.96
CA ASP A 95 9.39 18.91 -4.91
C ASP A 95 9.94 20.23 -4.39
N GLN A 96 9.37 21.36 -4.84
CA GLN A 96 9.78 22.68 -4.39
C GLN A 96 9.47 22.94 -2.91
N PHE A 97 8.42 22.30 -2.37
CA PHE A 97 8.14 22.33 -0.94
C PHE A 97 9.29 21.72 -0.13
N TYR A 98 9.76 20.53 -0.51
CA TYR A 98 10.89 19.88 0.17
C TYR A 98 12.18 20.74 0.12
N VAL A 99 12.41 21.44 -0.97
CA VAL A 99 13.61 22.29 -1.14
C VAL A 99 13.52 23.57 -0.30
N LYS A 100 12.33 24.20 -0.21
CA LYS A 100 12.15 25.53 0.38
C LYS A 100 11.68 25.52 1.82
N CYS A 101 11.12 24.43 2.30
CA CYS A 101 10.61 24.31 3.67
C CYS A 101 11.77 24.36 4.68
N LYS A 102 11.66 25.27 5.64
CA LYS A 102 12.67 25.45 6.72
C LYS A 102 12.35 24.64 7.97
N ILE A 103 11.14 24.11 8.05
CA ILE A 103 10.68 23.25 9.15
C ILE A 103 11.16 21.81 8.88
N PRO A 104 11.62 21.06 9.90
CA PRO A 104 12.01 19.67 9.72
C PRO A 104 10.88 18.83 9.12
N ILE A 105 11.20 18.09 8.04
CA ILE A 105 10.24 17.21 7.36
C ILE A 105 10.50 15.77 7.78
N VAL A 106 9.45 15.08 8.22
CA VAL A 106 9.39 13.63 8.33
C VAL A 106 8.55 13.11 7.17
N THR A 107 8.96 12.02 6.52
CA THR A 107 8.23 11.46 5.38
C THR A 107 7.92 9.99 5.62
N THR A 108 6.64 9.60 5.61
CA THR A 108 6.22 8.20 5.51
C THR A 108 6.10 7.81 4.04
N PHE A 109 6.82 6.77 3.63
CA PHE A 109 6.82 6.25 2.27
C PHE A 109 5.83 5.08 2.14
N HIS A 110 4.69 5.33 1.49
CA HIS A 110 3.66 4.31 1.22
C HIS A 110 3.99 3.45 0.00
N SER A 111 4.77 4.00 -0.93
CA SER A 111 5.42 3.27 -2.02
C SER A 111 6.93 3.54 -1.97
N GLY A 112 7.70 2.71 -2.65
CA GLY A 112 9.14 2.87 -2.64
C GLY A 112 9.81 2.36 -3.89
N PRO A 113 11.14 2.33 -3.89
CA PRO A 113 11.87 1.76 -4.99
C PRO A 113 11.39 0.34 -5.29
N ILE A 114 11.16 0.08 -6.55
CA ILE A 114 10.82 -1.26 -7.05
C ILE A 114 12.03 -1.88 -7.75
N THR A 115 12.06 -3.20 -7.90
CA THR A 115 13.14 -3.86 -8.63
C THR A 115 12.95 -3.72 -10.14
N LEU A 116 14.04 -3.81 -10.90
CA LEU A 116 13.98 -3.72 -12.36
C LEU A 116 13.08 -4.81 -12.96
N SER A 117 13.08 -6.02 -12.41
CA SER A 117 12.21 -7.11 -12.84
C SER A 117 10.73 -6.87 -12.56
N GLN A 118 10.40 -6.02 -11.60
CA GLN A 118 9.02 -5.58 -11.34
C GLN A 118 8.59 -4.47 -12.31
N TRP A 119 9.53 -3.64 -12.77
CA TRP A 119 9.28 -2.53 -13.70
C TRP A 119 9.22 -2.99 -15.15
N ILE A 120 10.17 -3.82 -15.58
CA ILE A 120 10.28 -4.33 -16.95
C ILE A 120 9.86 -5.80 -16.97
N THR A 121 8.73 -6.09 -17.60
CA THR A 121 8.27 -7.45 -17.85
C THR A 121 8.51 -7.81 -19.32
N PRO A 122 8.75 -9.10 -19.68
CA PRO A 122 8.88 -9.52 -21.07
C PRO A 122 7.72 -9.05 -21.95
N SER A 123 6.49 -9.09 -21.42
CA SER A 123 5.29 -8.63 -22.12
C SER A 123 5.32 -7.11 -22.40
N SER A 124 5.94 -6.30 -21.54
CA SER A 124 6.05 -4.85 -21.76
C SER A 124 6.98 -4.49 -22.90
N LEU A 125 7.98 -5.33 -23.18
CA LEU A 125 8.92 -5.15 -24.28
C LEU A 125 8.31 -5.54 -25.63
N VAL A 126 7.41 -6.53 -25.66
CA VAL A 126 6.81 -7.08 -26.88
C VAL A 126 5.51 -6.36 -27.27
N LYS A 127 4.73 -5.85 -26.33
CA LYS A 127 3.45 -5.16 -26.58
C LYS A 127 3.64 -3.89 -27.42
N LYS A 128 3.11 -3.91 -28.66
CA LYS A 128 3.04 -2.86 -29.68
C LYS A 128 4.07 -2.93 -30.82
N SER A 129 4.49 -4.10 -31.27
CA SER A 129 5.00 -4.23 -32.63
C SER A 129 3.82 -4.44 -33.59
N GLY A 130 3.10 -3.37 -33.93
CA GLY A 130 2.20 -3.40 -35.09
C GLY A 130 2.99 -3.73 -36.35
N LYS A 131 2.37 -4.48 -37.25
CA LYS A 131 2.75 -4.86 -38.63
C LYS A 131 4.06 -4.23 -39.18
N MET A 132 5.24 -4.68 -38.77
CA MET A 132 6.51 -4.35 -39.39
C MET A 132 7.51 -5.51 -39.24
N GLY A 133 8.25 -5.74 -40.34
CA GLY A 133 9.07 -6.92 -40.59
C GLY A 133 9.98 -7.39 -39.43
N LYS A 134 10.24 -8.69 -39.42
CA LYS A 134 10.92 -9.44 -38.35
C LYS A 134 12.32 -8.92 -37.96
N LEU A 135 13.02 -8.19 -38.83
CA LEU A 135 14.36 -7.68 -38.55
C LEU A 135 14.44 -6.45 -37.62
N GLY A 136 13.38 -5.67 -37.51
CA GLY A 136 13.37 -4.46 -36.64
C GLY A 136 12.98 -4.70 -35.17
N ILE A 137 12.55 -5.89 -34.81
CA ILE A 137 12.03 -6.23 -33.48
C ILE A 137 13.12 -6.14 -32.39
N PRO A 138 14.34 -6.72 -32.54
CA PRO A 138 15.35 -6.70 -31.48
C PRO A 138 15.88 -5.30 -31.19
N LEU A 139 16.12 -4.48 -32.20
CA LEU A 139 16.63 -3.10 -31.99
C LEU A 139 15.58 -2.23 -31.27
N ARG A 140 14.31 -2.36 -31.63
CA ARG A 140 13.22 -1.63 -30.98
C ARG A 140 12.97 -2.12 -29.55
N ALA A 141 13.08 -3.41 -29.29
CA ALA A 141 13.01 -3.98 -27.96
C ALA A 141 14.15 -3.45 -27.08
N LEU A 142 15.37 -3.35 -27.63
CA LEU A 142 16.53 -2.79 -26.96
C LEU A 142 16.34 -1.29 -26.63
N LEU A 143 15.89 -0.49 -27.59
CA LEU A 143 15.60 0.94 -27.36
C LEU A 143 14.49 1.13 -26.31
N ARG A 144 13.45 0.30 -26.33
CA ARG A 144 12.41 0.30 -25.28
C ARG A 144 12.97 -0.10 -23.93
N TYR A 145 13.80 -1.12 -23.88
CA TYR A 145 14.47 -1.54 -22.65
C TYR A 145 15.27 -0.39 -22.05
N TRP A 146 16.10 0.31 -22.83
CA TRP A 146 16.85 1.45 -22.37
C TRP A 146 15.97 2.60 -21.88
N LYS A 147 14.90 2.92 -22.61
CA LYS A 147 13.94 3.93 -22.16
C LYS A 147 13.28 3.54 -20.83
N TYR A 148 12.81 2.30 -20.70
CA TYR A 148 12.22 1.81 -19.46
C TYR A 148 13.23 1.75 -18.32
N PHE A 149 14.48 1.41 -18.60
CA PHE A 149 15.54 1.40 -17.61
C PHE A 149 15.84 2.82 -17.09
N LEU A 150 15.91 3.81 -17.95
CA LEU A 150 16.10 5.22 -17.55
C LEU A 150 14.90 5.73 -16.74
N ASN A 151 13.69 5.43 -17.17
CA ASN A 151 12.48 5.76 -16.42
C ASN A 151 12.42 5.06 -15.04
N TYR A 152 12.87 3.81 -14.99
CA TYR A 152 13.00 3.04 -13.75
C TYR A 152 13.95 3.72 -12.76
N GLN A 153 15.13 4.12 -13.23
CA GLN A 153 16.10 4.83 -12.39
C GLN A 153 15.52 6.17 -11.90
N ALA A 154 14.92 6.94 -12.79
CA ALA A 154 14.31 8.22 -12.44
C ALA A 154 13.19 8.07 -11.41
N PHE A 155 12.29 7.10 -11.60
CA PHE A 155 11.20 6.80 -10.66
C PHE A 155 11.73 6.43 -9.27
N ASN A 156 12.72 5.52 -9.21
CA ASN A 156 13.29 5.12 -7.93
C ASN A 156 14.07 6.24 -7.23
N ASN A 157 14.61 7.18 -7.99
CA ASN A 157 15.30 8.33 -7.42
C ASN A 157 14.36 9.30 -6.71
N ILE A 158 13.09 9.44 -7.13
CA ILE A 158 12.13 10.33 -6.47
C ILE A 158 12.08 10.05 -4.96
N THR A 159 11.87 8.79 -4.59
CA THR A 159 11.75 8.38 -3.18
C THR A 159 13.05 8.62 -2.40
N LYS A 160 14.20 8.32 -3.03
CA LYS A 160 15.53 8.54 -2.43
C LYS A 160 15.82 10.03 -2.23
N GLU A 161 15.43 10.87 -3.18
CA GLU A 161 15.57 12.32 -3.06
C GLU A 161 14.71 12.89 -1.93
N LYS A 162 13.45 12.42 -1.82
CA LYS A 162 12.59 12.83 -0.70
C LYS A 162 13.18 12.41 0.65
N LEU A 163 13.76 11.21 0.76
CA LEU A 163 14.45 10.78 1.98
C LEU A 163 15.65 11.68 2.29
N ARG A 164 16.45 12.05 1.29
CA ARG A 164 17.61 12.96 1.48
C ARG A 164 17.21 14.33 1.98
N MET A 165 16.06 14.84 1.53
CA MET A 165 15.51 16.14 1.93
C MET A 165 14.70 16.07 3.23
N SER A 166 14.41 14.88 3.74
CA SER A 166 13.73 14.68 5.01
C SER A 166 14.71 14.55 6.17
N ARG A 167 14.33 15.03 7.34
CA ARG A 167 15.05 14.81 8.60
C ARG A 167 15.00 13.33 8.99
N ALA A 168 13.85 12.65 8.74
CA ALA A 168 13.65 11.23 8.92
C ALA A 168 12.66 10.68 7.90
N GLY A 169 12.86 9.43 7.50
CA GLY A 169 11.92 8.65 6.69
C GLY A 169 11.32 7.50 7.48
N ILE A 170 10.06 7.19 7.24
CA ILE A 170 9.35 6.07 7.83
C ILE A 170 8.94 5.10 6.72
N VAL A 171 9.15 3.82 6.94
CA VAL A 171 8.75 2.71 6.06
C VAL A 171 8.14 1.57 6.86
N PHE A 172 7.39 0.71 6.21
CA PHE A 172 6.64 -0.36 6.84
C PHE A 172 7.34 -1.71 6.89
N SER A 173 8.61 -1.79 6.42
CA SER A 173 9.39 -3.03 6.42
C SER A 173 10.89 -2.78 6.40
N HIS A 174 11.66 -3.72 6.92
CA HIS A 174 13.12 -3.69 6.84
C HIS A 174 13.62 -3.81 5.38
N TYR A 175 12.86 -4.53 4.54
CA TYR A 175 13.15 -4.59 3.11
C TYR A 175 13.14 -3.19 2.46
N MET A 176 12.12 -2.40 2.76
CA MET A 176 12.00 -1.03 2.25
C MET A 176 13.11 -0.13 2.79
N SER A 177 13.41 -0.22 4.08
CA SER A 177 14.53 0.51 4.69
C SER A 177 15.83 0.24 3.95
N LYS A 178 16.17 -1.04 3.72
CA LYS A 178 17.38 -1.42 2.97
C LYS A 178 17.42 -0.90 1.54
N LEU A 179 16.27 -0.79 0.86
CA LEU A 179 16.20 -0.26 -0.50
C LEU A 179 16.45 1.26 -0.56
N LEU A 180 16.00 1.99 0.45
CA LEU A 180 16.12 3.43 0.52
C LEU A 180 17.47 3.89 1.02
N ASP A 181 18.01 3.21 2.03
CA ASP A 181 19.25 3.56 2.73
C ASP A 181 20.53 3.03 2.04
N HIS A 182 20.44 2.47 0.86
CA HIS A 182 21.60 1.88 0.19
C HIS A 182 22.76 2.86 0.04
N GLY A 183 23.73 2.80 0.97
CA GLY A 183 24.98 3.54 0.92
C GLY A 183 25.12 4.73 1.87
N SER A 184 24.20 4.94 2.81
CA SER A 184 24.36 5.98 3.84
C SER A 184 24.94 5.39 5.13
N SER A 185 25.98 6.02 5.67
CA SER A 185 26.60 5.68 6.97
C SER A 185 25.70 6.07 8.17
N SER A 186 24.68 6.91 7.96
CA SER A 186 23.65 7.25 8.95
C SER A 186 22.27 6.93 8.41
N SER A 187 21.62 5.90 8.95
CA SER A 187 20.26 5.55 8.55
C SER A 187 19.28 6.64 8.97
N ARG A 188 18.68 7.30 7.98
CA ARG A 188 17.55 8.21 8.20
C ARG A 188 16.21 7.50 8.09
N CYS A 189 16.22 6.22 7.76
CA CYS A 189 15.03 5.43 7.47
C CYS A 189 14.67 4.55 8.67
N HIS A 190 13.51 4.83 9.27
CA HIS A 190 12.99 4.13 10.44
C HIS A 190 11.89 3.16 10.02
N VAL A 191 11.92 1.95 10.55
CA VAL A 191 10.86 0.96 10.34
C VAL A 191 9.83 1.12 11.45
N ILE A 192 8.66 1.64 11.08
CA ILE A 192 7.47 1.66 11.93
C ILE A 192 6.38 0.94 11.14
N TYR A 193 5.89 -0.20 11.64
CA TYR A 193 4.89 -0.97 10.91
C TYR A 193 3.62 -0.15 10.66
N HIS A 194 2.94 -0.46 9.56
CA HIS A 194 1.66 0.15 9.24
C HIS A 194 0.65 -0.14 10.37
N GLY A 195 0.17 0.91 11.02
CA GLY A 195 -0.85 0.78 12.06
C GLY A 195 -2.13 0.20 11.47
N SER A 196 -2.74 -0.70 12.20
CA SER A 196 -4.06 -1.25 11.88
C SER A 196 -4.70 -1.88 13.10
N GLU A 197 -5.98 -1.59 13.29
CA GLU A 197 -6.82 -2.19 14.33
C GLU A 197 -8.22 -2.46 13.79
N PRO A 198 -8.89 -3.50 14.30
CA PRO A 198 -10.30 -3.71 14.01
C PRO A 198 -11.16 -2.52 14.45
N ALA A 199 -12.10 -2.12 13.60
CA ALA A 199 -13.05 -1.05 13.92
C ALA A 199 -14.19 -1.52 14.84
N ILE A 200 -14.35 -2.84 15.01
CA ILE A 200 -15.39 -3.46 15.83
C ILE A 200 -14.74 -4.16 17.02
N TYR A 201 -15.15 -3.77 18.23
CA TYR A 201 -14.74 -4.41 19.46
C TYR A 201 -15.95 -4.54 20.42
N PRO A 202 -16.18 -5.70 21.05
CA PRO A 202 -15.44 -6.96 20.90
C PRO A 202 -15.53 -7.54 19.49
N PRO A 203 -14.59 -8.44 19.11
CA PRO A 203 -14.61 -9.08 17.78
C PRO A 203 -15.94 -9.81 17.56
N LEU A 204 -16.51 -9.63 16.36
CA LEU A 204 -17.66 -10.45 15.95
C LEU A 204 -17.26 -11.92 15.87
N ASN A 205 -18.19 -12.81 16.26
CA ASN A 205 -17.99 -14.21 15.95
C ASN A 205 -18.10 -14.44 14.43
N LYS A 206 -17.43 -15.48 13.94
CA LYS A 206 -17.30 -15.73 12.52
C LYS A 206 -18.65 -15.99 11.83
N LYS A 207 -19.58 -16.64 12.51
CA LYS A 207 -20.91 -16.94 11.96
C LYS A 207 -21.70 -15.64 11.73
N GLU A 208 -21.78 -14.78 12.72
CA GLU A 208 -22.45 -13.46 12.61
C GLU A 208 -21.81 -12.60 11.50
N ALA A 209 -20.48 -12.60 11.43
CA ALA A 209 -19.78 -11.83 10.40
C ALA A 209 -20.08 -12.38 8.99
N ARG A 210 -20.14 -13.69 8.80
CA ARG A 210 -20.49 -14.35 7.52
C ARG A 210 -21.93 -14.10 7.11
N GLU A 211 -22.88 -14.11 8.05
CA GLU A 211 -24.29 -13.83 7.80
C GLU A 211 -24.49 -12.46 7.13
N LYS A 212 -23.76 -11.42 7.59
CA LYS A 212 -23.84 -10.07 7.03
C LYS A 212 -23.48 -9.99 5.55
N PHE A 213 -22.73 -10.95 5.02
CA PHE A 213 -22.31 -11.00 3.62
C PHE A 213 -22.89 -12.22 2.88
N SER A 214 -23.81 -12.97 3.49
CA SER A 214 -24.39 -14.20 2.93
C SER A 214 -23.32 -15.22 2.50
N LEU A 215 -22.28 -15.39 3.32
CA LEU A 215 -21.15 -16.29 3.05
C LEU A 215 -21.42 -17.69 3.60
N PRO A 216 -20.74 -18.73 3.04
CA PRO A 216 -20.88 -20.11 3.50
C PRO A 216 -20.66 -20.29 5.00
N GLN A 217 -21.52 -21.07 5.64
CA GLN A 217 -21.56 -21.28 7.10
C GLN A 217 -21.13 -22.71 7.52
N GLU A 218 -20.87 -23.62 6.55
CA GLU A 218 -20.57 -25.01 6.85
C GLU A 218 -19.33 -25.13 7.74
N ASP A 219 -19.37 -26.06 8.69
CA ASP A 219 -18.27 -26.36 9.58
C ASP A 219 -17.03 -26.82 8.82
N GLY A 220 -15.90 -26.26 9.18
CA GLY A 220 -14.62 -26.53 8.51
C GLY A 220 -14.46 -25.85 7.14
N HIS A 221 -15.49 -25.16 6.62
CA HIS A 221 -15.37 -24.36 5.40
C HIS A 221 -14.63 -23.05 5.68
N ARG A 222 -13.73 -22.67 4.77
CA ARG A 222 -12.85 -21.52 4.92
C ARG A 222 -13.09 -20.48 3.83
N ILE A 223 -12.86 -19.23 4.18
CA ILE A 223 -12.98 -18.09 3.27
C ILE A 223 -11.63 -17.44 3.07
N ALA A 224 -11.19 -17.38 1.81
CA ALA A 224 -10.05 -16.62 1.37
C ALA A 224 -10.53 -15.29 0.77
N LEU A 225 -10.09 -14.16 1.30
CA LEU A 225 -10.51 -12.83 0.88
C LEU A 225 -9.46 -12.19 -0.04
N ALA A 226 -9.89 -11.74 -1.21
CA ALA A 226 -9.15 -10.81 -2.06
C ALA A 226 -9.84 -9.45 -2.02
N HIS A 227 -9.16 -8.45 -1.44
CA HIS A 227 -9.72 -7.10 -1.25
C HIS A 227 -8.77 -6.01 -1.78
N GLY A 228 -9.34 -4.91 -2.29
CA GLY A 228 -8.58 -3.70 -2.64
C GLY A 228 -9.00 -3.02 -3.94
N PHE A 229 -8.20 -2.06 -4.38
CA PHE A 229 -8.49 -1.26 -5.57
C PHE A 229 -8.29 -2.05 -6.87
N ARG A 230 -9.06 -1.71 -7.92
CA ARG A 230 -9.03 -2.33 -9.27
C ARG A 230 -7.83 -1.89 -10.09
N THR A 231 -6.63 -1.88 -9.50
CA THR A 231 -5.40 -1.52 -10.20
C THR A 231 -4.67 -2.74 -10.76
N ALA A 232 -3.95 -2.56 -11.85
CA ALA A 232 -3.20 -3.63 -12.50
C ALA A 232 -2.13 -4.26 -11.58
N GLY A 233 -1.56 -3.48 -10.66
CA GLY A 233 -0.56 -3.93 -9.70
C GLY A 233 -1.07 -4.97 -8.70
N LYS A 234 -2.38 -4.98 -8.41
CA LYS A 234 -3.03 -5.93 -7.48
C LYS A 234 -3.13 -7.35 -8.00
N GLY A 235 -2.94 -7.57 -9.32
CA GLY A 235 -2.79 -8.92 -9.88
C GLY A 235 -4.07 -9.75 -9.96
N TRP A 236 -5.23 -9.13 -10.09
CA TRP A 236 -6.55 -9.77 -10.18
C TRP A 236 -6.67 -10.86 -11.24
N ASP A 237 -5.82 -10.82 -12.28
CA ASP A 237 -5.78 -11.76 -13.40
C ASP A 237 -5.46 -13.21 -12.99
N ILE A 238 -4.78 -13.41 -11.86
CA ILE A 238 -4.49 -14.76 -11.32
C ILE A 238 -5.73 -15.41 -10.76
N LEU A 239 -6.54 -14.65 -10.03
CA LEU A 239 -7.67 -15.18 -9.27
C LEU A 239 -8.69 -15.90 -10.16
N LYS A 240 -8.95 -15.37 -11.37
CA LYS A 240 -9.86 -15.98 -12.35
C LYS A 240 -9.44 -17.39 -12.80
N LYS A 241 -8.15 -17.72 -12.69
CA LYS A 241 -7.59 -18.97 -13.18
C LYS A 241 -7.24 -19.92 -12.05
N MET A 242 -7.53 -19.54 -10.80
CA MET A 242 -7.29 -20.40 -9.65
C MET A 242 -8.33 -21.52 -9.58
N ASN A 243 -7.84 -22.73 -9.40
CA ASN A 243 -8.68 -23.83 -8.94
C ASN A 243 -8.78 -23.72 -7.40
N ILE A 244 -9.92 -23.25 -6.91
CA ILE A 244 -10.11 -23.04 -5.47
C ILE A 244 -10.21 -24.40 -4.78
N PRO A 245 -9.35 -24.71 -3.81
CA PRO A 245 -9.33 -26.02 -3.16
C PRO A 245 -10.65 -26.34 -2.46
N LYS A 246 -10.99 -27.64 -2.39
CA LYS A 246 -12.20 -28.10 -1.70
C LYS A 246 -12.24 -27.59 -0.25
N GLY A 247 -13.38 -27.07 0.17
CA GLY A 247 -13.58 -26.48 1.50
C GLY A 247 -13.06 -25.04 1.63
N TRP A 248 -12.74 -24.40 0.50
CA TRP A 248 -12.50 -22.97 0.42
C TRP A 248 -13.50 -22.30 -0.51
N THR A 249 -13.84 -21.06 -0.20
CA THR A 249 -14.47 -20.09 -1.12
C THR A 249 -13.58 -18.87 -1.24
N LEU A 250 -13.34 -18.40 -2.46
CA LEU A 250 -12.69 -17.14 -2.71
C LEU A 250 -13.74 -16.02 -2.72
N VAL A 251 -13.64 -15.12 -1.79
CA VAL A 251 -14.47 -13.91 -1.72
C VAL A 251 -13.67 -12.74 -2.29
N VAL A 252 -14.26 -12.03 -3.23
CA VAL A 252 -13.67 -10.83 -3.84
C VAL A 252 -14.49 -9.61 -3.48
N ASN A 253 -13.84 -8.57 -2.96
CA ASN A 253 -14.40 -7.24 -2.88
C ASN A 253 -13.41 -6.23 -3.46
N SER A 254 -13.79 -5.58 -4.54
CA SER A 254 -12.93 -4.62 -5.24
C SER A 254 -13.59 -3.27 -5.37
N SER A 255 -12.80 -2.21 -5.22
CA SER A 255 -13.25 -0.82 -5.34
C SER A 255 -12.49 -0.07 -6.44
N LYS A 256 -13.07 1.01 -6.95
CA LYS A 256 -12.37 1.94 -7.83
C LYS A 256 -11.43 2.79 -6.98
N ASP A 257 -10.23 3.04 -7.50
CA ASP A 257 -9.30 4.01 -6.95
C ASP A 257 -9.78 5.41 -7.34
N TYR A 258 -9.89 6.31 -6.37
CA TYR A 258 -10.51 7.63 -6.54
C TYR A 258 -9.75 8.51 -7.54
N TYR A 259 -8.41 8.53 -7.45
CA TYR A 259 -7.59 9.37 -8.32
C TYR A 259 -7.14 8.66 -9.60
N ASN A 260 -7.30 7.34 -9.69
CA ASN A 260 -6.87 6.57 -10.85
C ASN A 260 -7.99 6.50 -11.90
N LYS A 261 -7.74 7.08 -13.08
CA LYS A 261 -8.67 7.02 -14.21
C LYS A 261 -8.71 5.65 -14.91
N GLU A 262 -7.66 4.83 -14.74
CA GLU A 262 -7.49 3.52 -15.41
C GLU A 262 -7.83 2.36 -14.47
N ASN A 263 -9.03 2.37 -13.89
CA ASN A 263 -9.52 1.23 -13.12
C ASN A 263 -9.84 0.04 -14.03
N LEU A 264 -9.44 -1.16 -13.61
CA LEU A 264 -9.74 -2.40 -14.35
C LEU A 264 -11.22 -2.74 -14.25
N GLU A 265 -11.80 -3.19 -15.37
CA GLU A 265 -13.08 -3.87 -15.36
C GLU A 265 -12.85 -5.35 -14.98
N LEU A 266 -13.46 -5.77 -13.88
CA LEU A 266 -13.40 -7.13 -13.38
C LEU A 266 -14.73 -7.82 -13.60
N SER A 267 -14.70 -9.02 -14.18
CA SER A 267 -15.85 -9.90 -14.35
C SER A 267 -15.48 -11.31 -13.91
N TRP A 268 -16.32 -11.91 -13.10
CA TRP A 268 -16.17 -13.25 -12.53
C TRP A 268 -17.26 -14.22 -13.04
N GLN A 269 -17.87 -13.90 -14.20
CA GLN A 269 -18.92 -14.74 -14.80
C GLN A 269 -18.39 -16.13 -15.12
N GLY A 270 -19.17 -17.14 -14.72
CA GLY A 270 -18.85 -18.56 -14.96
C GLY A 270 -17.96 -19.21 -13.91
N GLU A 271 -17.47 -18.49 -12.92
CA GLU A 271 -16.63 -19.02 -11.85
C GLU A 271 -17.49 -19.45 -10.65
N THR A 272 -17.61 -20.75 -10.41
CA THR A 272 -18.53 -21.31 -9.39
C THR A 272 -18.05 -21.12 -7.95
N ASN A 273 -16.72 -20.98 -7.73
CA ASN A 273 -16.12 -20.92 -6.39
C ASN A 273 -15.63 -19.52 -6.03
N ILE A 274 -16.05 -18.48 -6.77
CA ILE A 274 -15.70 -17.07 -6.52
C ILE A 274 -16.97 -16.29 -6.24
N LEU A 275 -17.05 -15.71 -5.05
CA LEU A 275 -18.11 -14.79 -4.65
C LEU A 275 -17.63 -13.34 -4.81
N ASP A 276 -18.17 -12.61 -5.77
CA ASP A 276 -17.89 -11.19 -5.97
C ASP A 276 -18.94 -10.35 -5.24
N LEU A 277 -18.55 -9.73 -4.14
CA LEU A 277 -19.45 -8.95 -3.29
C LEU A 277 -19.92 -7.64 -3.93
N ARG A 278 -19.11 -7.06 -4.84
CA ARG A 278 -19.40 -5.80 -5.56
C ARG A 278 -19.80 -4.61 -4.66
N ARG A 279 -19.37 -4.63 -3.39
CA ARG A 279 -19.71 -3.58 -2.41
C ARG A 279 -18.89 -2.30 -2.59
N GLY A 280 -17.86 -2.32 -3.44
CA GLY A 280 -16.98 -1.18 -3.66
C GLY A 280 -16.12 -0.86 -2.43
N TYR A 281 -15.96 0.43 -2.14
CA TYR A 281 -15.23 0.90 -0.96
C TYR A 281 -16.11 0.71 0.28
N LEU A 282 -15.61 -0.06 1.22
CA LEU A 282 -16.32 -0.40 2.47
C LEU A 282 -16.00 0.64 3.56
N ARG A 283 -16.99 0.93 4.41
CA ARG A 283 -16.75 1.65 5.66
C ARG A 283 -15.92 0.79 6.62
N GLU A 284 -15.37 1.40 7.64
CA GLU A 284 -14.48 0.75 8.61
C GLU A 284 -15.12 -0.46 9.29
N ASP A 285 -16.39 -0.32 9.69
CA ASP A 285 -17.17 -1.39 10.33
C ASP A 285 -17.47 -2.55 9.37
N GLU A 286 -17.85 -2.25 8.13
CA GLU A 286 -18.09 -3.25 7.10
C GLU A 286 -16.80 -3.98 6.71
N LEU A 287 -15.70 -3.26 6.56
CA LEU A 287 -14.39 -3.84 6.26
C LEU A 287 -13.91 -4.76 7.39
N SER A 288 -14.03 -4.30 8.64
CA SER A 288 -13.69 -5.10 9.82
C SER A 288 -14.57 -6.36 9.90
N THR A 289 -15.87 -6.24 9.63
CA THR A 289 -16.78 -7.39 9.55
C THR A 289 -16.34 -8.39 8.47
N LEU A 290 -15.94 -7.91 7.29
CA LEU A 290 -15.49 -8.77 6.19
C LEU A 290 -14.20 -9.52 6.54
N PHE A 291 -13.28 -8.89 7.25
CA PHE A 291 -12.10 -9.57 7.77
C PHE A 291 -12.48 -10.64 8.82
N TYR A 292 -13.38 -10.36 9.77
CA TYR A 292 -13.84 -11.36 10.74
C TYR A 292 -14.57 -12.56 10.08
N ALA A 293 -15.26 -12.32 8.97
CA ALA A 293 -15.90 -13.37 8.18
C ALA A 293 -14.88 -14.30 7.49
N SER A 294 -13.64 -13.87 7.32
CA SER A 294 -12.59 -14.52 6.52
C SER A 294 -11.66 -15.39 7.36
N ASP A 295 -10.91 -16.26 6.70
CA ASP A 295 -9.89 -17.13 7.31
C ASP A 295 -8.47 -16.79 6.85
N ALA A 296 -8.34 -16.23 5.65
CA ALA A 296 -7.07 -15.78 5.09
C ALA A 296 -7.30 -14.67 4.07
N VAL A 297 -6.23 -13.94 3.72
CA VAL A 297 -6.24 -13.02 2.58
C VAL A 297 -5.34 -13.52 1.47
N ILE A 298 -5.76 -13.26 0.22
CA ILE A 298 -4.97 -13.53 -0.99
C ILE A 298 -4.48 -12.21 -1.57
N LEU A 299 -3.16 -12.12 -1.76
CA LEU A 299 -2.47 -10.91 -2.22
C LEU A 299 -1.63 -11.23 -3.48
N PRO A 300 -2.26 -11.39 -4.67
CA PRO A 300 -1.60 -11.86 -5.89
C PRO A 300 -0.85 -10.73 -6.61
N TYR A 301 -0.28 -9.80 -5.89
CA TYR A 301 0.30 -8.57 -6.38
C TYR A 301 1.41 -8.81 -7.41
N LYS A 302 1.46 -7.98 -8.45
CA LYS A 302 2.57 -7.95 -9.43
C LYS A 302 3.77 -7.21 -8.89
N VAL A 303 3.50 -6.17 -8.12
CA VAL A 303 4.50 -5.30 -7.52
C VAL A 303 3.96 -4.75 -6.21
N THR A 304 4.80 -4.65 -5.20
CA THR A 304 4.48 -3.93 -3.97
C THR A 304 5.74 -3.53 -3.22
N ALA A 305 5.65 -2.42 -2.53
CA ALA A 305 6.58 -1.96 -1.51
C ALA A 305 5.90 -1.87 -0.13
N GLY A 306 4.56 -2.04 -0.09
CA GLY A 306 3.75 -2.06 1.11
C GLY A 306 2.34 -2.60 0.81
N SER A 307 1.61 -3.01 1.83
CA SER A 307 0.23 -3.49 1.69
C SER A 307 -0.58 -3.22 2.96
N GLY A 308 -1.39 -2.17 2.95
CA GLY A 308 -2.36 -1.90 4.03
C GLY A 308 -3.29 -3.08 4.25
N VAL A 309 -3.79 -3.71 3.17
CA VAL A 309 -4.67 -4.91 3.25
C VAL A 309 -4.00 -6.07 4.00
N MET A 310 -2.68 -6.27 3.83
CA MET A 310 -1.96 -7.29 4.61
C MET A 310 -1.97 -6.94 6.09
N PHE A 311 -1.65 -5.70 6.44
CA PHE A 311 -1.62 -5.27 7.84
C PHE A 311 -3.02 -5.28 8.47
N ASP A 312 -4.07 -4.89 7.73
CA ASP A 312 -5.45 -5.02 8.17
C ASP A 312 -5.82 -6.47 8.45
N ALA A 313 -5.47 -7.39 7.56
CA ALA A 313 -5.69 -8.81 7.77
C ALA A 313 -4.96 -9.33 9.02
N LEU A 314 -3.68 -8.99 9.18
CA LEU A 314 -2.88 -9.36 10.35
C LEU A 314 -3.48 -8.80 11.65
N ALA A 315 -3.96 -7.56 11.66
CA ALA A 315 -4.63 -6.95 12.81
C ALA A 315 -5.92 -7.70 13.20
N HIS A 316 -6.65 -8.27 12.22
CA HIS A 316 -7.81 -9.13 12.45
C HIS A 316 -7.44 -10.58 12.74
N GLY A 317 -6.15 -10.87 12.88
CA GLY A 317 -5.67 -12.23 13.16
C GLY A 317 -5.71 -13.16 11.96
N LEU A 318 -5.67 -12.66 10.71
CA LEU A 318 -5.72 -13.47 9.50
C LEU A 318 -4.34 -13.62 8.87
N PRO A 319 -3.89 -14.86 8.59
CA PRO A 319 -2.71 -15.10 7.79
C PRO A 319 -2.97 -14.80 6.31
N PHE A 320 -1.90 -14.72 5.52
CA PHE A 320 -1.99 -14.42 4.09
C PHE A 320 -1.38 -15.50 3.19
N VAL A 321 -1.86 -15.56 1.94
CA VAL A 321 -1.16 -16.18 0.80
C VAL A 321 -0.85 -15.07 -0.20
N ALA A 322 0.43 -14.79 -0.44
CA ALA A 322 0.86 -13.65 -1.24
C ALA A 322 1.84 -14.06 -2.35
N THR A 323 1.95 -13.22 -3.38
CA THR A 323 3.01 -13.38 -4.38
C THR A 323 4.38 -13.35 -3.71
N ASP A 324 5.31 -14.18 -4.19
CA ASP A 324 6.68 -14.28 -3.73
C ASP A 324 7.50 -13.02 -4.07
N LEU A 325 7.11 -11.89 -3.44
CA LEU A 325 7.80 -10.61 -3.48
C LEU A 325 8.58 -10.40 -2.19
N ARG A 326 9.73 -9.73 -2.27
CA ARG A 326 10.63 -9.54 -1.11
C ARG A 326 9.93 -8.90 0.09
N PHE A 327 9.00 -7.98 -0.14
CA PHE A 327 8.18 -7.41 0.92
C PHE A 327 7.40 -8.50 1.68
N PHE A 328 6.66 -9.35 0.98
CA PHE A 328 5.88 -10.42 1.64
C PHE A 328 6.73 -11.51 2.26
N ARG A 329 7.92 -11.81 1.67
CA ARG A 329 8.87 -12.79 2.25
C ARG A 329 9.31 -12.40 3.66
N GLU A 330 9.50 -11.11 3.93
CA GLU A 330 9.87 -10.61 5.26
C GLU A 330 8.85 -11.00 6.34
N PHE A 331 7.57 -10.92 6.01
CA PHE A 331 6.48 -11.27 6.93
C PHE A 331 6.19 -12.77 6.93
N ALA A 332 6.31 -13.45 5.80
CA ALA A 332 6.18 -14.90 5.72
C ALA A 332 7.29 -15.61 6.53
N ALA A 333 8.50 -15.08 6.56
CA ALA A 333 9.59 -15.60 7.39
C ALA A 333 9.31 -15.52 8.90
N GLN A 334 8.37 -14.67 9.33
CA GLN A 334 7.89 -14.56 10.71
C GLN A 334 6.68 -15.49 10.98
N GLY A 335 6.32 -16.35 10.03
CA GLY A 335 5.17 -17.26 10.17
C GLY A 335 3.80 -16.60 10.00
N LEU A 336 3.74 -15.40 9.37
CA LEU A 336 2.48 -14.65 9.26
C LEU A 336 1.67 -15.03 8.01
N GLY A 337 2.23 -15.87 7.14
CA GLY A 337 1.59 -16.32 5.92
C GLY A 337 2.55 -17.08 5.01
N ILE A 338 2.12 -17.30 3.78
CA ILE A 338 2.84 -18.06 2.76
C ILE A 338 3.11 -17.17 1.55
N THR A 339 4.30 -17.30 0.95
CA THR A 339 4.57 -16.73 -0.36
C THR A 339 4.54 -17.81 -1.44
N ALA A 340 3.90 -17.50 -2.57
CA ALA A 340 3.72 -18.39 -3.71
C ALA A 340 4.24 -17.74 -5.00
N LYS A 341 4.81 -18.53 -5.92
CA LYS A 341 5.10 -18.04 -7.27
C LYS A 341 3.82 -17.50 -7.89
N ARG A 342 3.94 -16.43 -8.68
CA ARG A 342 2.77 -15.78 -9.25
C ARG A 342 2.15 -16.59 -10.40
N ASN A 343 1.53 -17.69 -10.08
CA ASN A 343 0.67 -18.48 -10.97
C ASN A 343 -0.52 -19.07 -10.19
N PRO A 344 -1.64 -19.41 -10.86
CA PRO A 344 -2.86 -19.88 -10.21
C PRO A 344 -2.68 -21.15 -9.36
N HIS A 345 -1.94 -22.12 -9.85
CA HIS A 345 -1.70 -23.40 -9.17
C HIS A 345 -0.94 -23.21 -7.84
N GLU A 346 0.10 -22.39 -7.82
CA GLU A 346 0.87 -22.12 -6.60
C GLU A 346 0.04 -21.41 -5.53
N PHE A 347 -0.88 -20.53 -5.91
CA PHE A 347 -1.82 -19.92 -4.97
C PHE A 347 -2.83 -20.92 -4.42
N SER A 348 -3.36 -21.82 -5.26
CA SER A 348 -4.22 -22.90 -4.80
C SER A 348 -3.50 -23.81 -3.80
N LYS A 349 -2.27 -24.21 -4.11
CA LYS A 349 -1.40 -24.97 -3.21
C LYS A 349 -1.12 -24.21 -1.90
N GLY A 350 -0.85 -22.90 -1.99
CA GLY A 350 -0.65 -22.04 -0.81
C GLY A 350 -1.85 -22.05 0.15
N LEU A 351 -3.08 -22.11 -0.35
CA LEU A 351 -4.27 -22.26 0.49
C LEU A 351 -4.34 -23.62 1.17
N GLU A 352 -3.96 -24.72 0.48
CA GLU A 352 -3.90 -26.06 1.06
C GLU A 352 -2.83 -26.15 2.15
N ASP A 353 -1.63 -25.64 1.89
CA ASP A 353 -0.52 -25.59 2.84
C ASP A 353 -0.89 -24.74 4.07
N LEU A 354 -1.58 -23.61 3.85
CA LEU A 354 -2.09 -22.77 4.93
C LEU A 354 -3.11 -23.52 5.80
N ARG A 355 -4.03 -24.25 5.17
CA ARG A 355 -5.04 -25.06 5.87
C ARG A 355 -4.39 -26.11 6.77
N SER A 356 -3.38 -26.82 6.26
CA SER A 356 -2.69 -27.89 6.96
C SER A 356 -1.95 -27.41 8.22
N ASN A 357 -1.52 -26.14 8.24
CA ASN A 357 -0.75 -25.54 9.32
C ASN A 357 -1.44 -24.33 9.95
N TYR A 358 -2.76 -24.25 9.83
CA TYR A 358 -3.54 -23.03 10.13
C TYR A 358 -3.32 -22.51 11.56
N VAL A 359 -3.32 -23.42 12.55
CA VAL A 359 -3.15 -23.06 13.97
C VAL A 359 -1.81 -22.32 14.17
N LYS A 360 -0.72 -22.86 13.63
CA LYS A 360 0.62 -22.24 13.71
C LYS A 360 0.64 -20.82 13.16
N TYR A 361 0.06 -20.62 11.97
CA TYR A 361 0.00 -19.28 11.37
C TYR A 361 -0.87 -18.33 12.20
N LYS A 362 -1.99 -18.82 12.70
CA LYS A 362 -2.92 -18.05 13.54
C LYS A 362 -2.27 -17.57 14.83
N GLU A 363 -1.49 -18.43 15.50
CA GLU A 363 -0.74 -18.10 16.71
C GLU A 363 0.30 -17.01 16.42
N ALA A 364 1.12 -17.17 15.37
CA ALA A 364 2.12 -16.18 14.98
C ALA A 364 1.49 -14.80 14.66
N VAL A 365 0.37 -14.80 13.93
CA VAL A 365 -0.36 -13.56 13.61
C VAL A 365 -0.94 -12.92 14.88
N ASN A 366 -1.49 -13.70 15.81
CA ASN A 366 -2.01 -13.18 17.07
C ASN A 366 -0.94 -12.53 17.95
N MET A 367 0.29 -13.05 17.92
CA MET A 367 1.43 -12.40 18.59
C MET A 367 1.88 -11.12 17.86
N PHE A 368 1.86 -11.14 16.53
CA PHE A 368 2.34 -10.02 15.72
C PHE A 368 1.41 -8.80 15.75
N LYS A 369 0.08 -9.01 15.78
CA LYS A 369 -0.93 -7.92 15.71
C LYS A 369 -0.77 -6.85 16.79
N GLU A 370 -0.21 -7.18 17.95
CA GLU A 370 0.02 -6.22 19.04
C GLU A 370 0.98 -5.08 18.61
N LYS A 371 1.89 -5.37 17.66
CA LYS A 371 2.81 -4.36 17.10
C LYS A 371 2.12 -3.37 16.16
N LEU A 372 0.90 -3.69 15.70
CA LEU A 372 0.14 -2.90 14.76
C LEU A 372 -0.82 -1.91 15.42
N LYS A 373 -1.01 -2.01 16.73
CA LYS A 373 -1.92 -1.13 17.49
C LYS A 373 -1.54 0.33 17.30
N TRP A 374 -2.55 1.16 17.06
CA TRP A 374 -2.35 2.59 16.80
C TRP A 374 -1.64 3.31 17.94
N ASP A 375 -1.91 2.93 19.21
CA ASP A 375 -1.20 3.50 20.37
C ASP A 375 0.30 3.23 20.32
N SER A 376 0.70 2.01 19.93
CA SER A 376 2.12 1.63 19.78
C SER A 376 2.77 2.38 18.60
N VAL A 377 2.06 2.45 17.48
CA VAL A 377 2.53 3.13 16.27
C VAL A 377 2.66 4.63 16.51
N ALA A 378 1.67 5.26 17.13
CA ALA A 378 1.70 6.69 17.45
C ALA A 378 2.83 7.05 18.42
N LYS A 379 3.09 6.22 19.45
CA LYS A 379 4.23 6.42 20.37
C LYS A 379 5.57 6.41 19.64
N GLN A 380 5.75 5.48 18.70
CA GLN A 380 6.97 5.43 17.87
C GLN A 380 7.11 6.68 16.99
N HIS A 381 6.01 7.16 16.39
CA HIS A 381 6.00 8.40 15.62
C HIS A 381 6.32 9.61 16.50
N SER A 382 5.69 9.73 17.67
CA SER A 382 5.94 10.82 18.63
C SER A 382 7.40 10.87 19.07
N THR A 383 7.99 9.70 19.40
CA THR A 383 9.43 9.61 19.74
C THR A 383 10.30 10.13 18.59
N LEU A 384 9.99 9.72 17.35
CA LEU A 384 10.72 10.17 16.18
C LEU A 384 10.55 11.67 15.91
N TYR A 385 9.35 12.22 16.13
CA TYR A 385 9.09 13.67 15.95
C TYR A 385 9.91 14.48 16.95
N HIS A 386 9.92 14.10 18.21
CA HIS A 386 10.73 14.79 19.21
C HIS A 386 12.23 14.74 18.89
N ALA A 387 12.72 13.62 18.36
CA ALA A 387 14.11 13.51 17.91
C ALA A 387 14.39 14.37 16.66
N ALA A 388 13.43 14.44 15.73
CA ALA A 388 13.57 15.20 14.49
C ALA A 388 13.42 16.72 14.69
N ALA A 389 12.62 17.15 15.66
CA ALA A 389 12.41 18.58 15.99
C ALA A 389 13.59 19.20 16.73
N ARG A 390 14.35 18.41 17.50
CA ARG A 390 15.56 18.92 18.18
C ARG A 390 16.56 19.41 17.14
N ARG A 391 16.87 20.70 17.15
CA ARG A 391 17.96 21.26 16.38
C ARG A 391 19.27 20.87 17.10
N GLU A 392 20.10 20.04 16.46
CA GLU A 392 21.51 20.02 16.78
C GLU A 392 22.19 21.27 16.25
#